data_cfd54e9b2bbff07db762d9305318b74a
#
_entry.id   cfd54e9b2bbff07db762d9305318b74a
#
_cell.length_a   1.000
_cell.length_b   1.000
_cell.length_c   1.000
_cell.angle_alpha   90.00
_cell.angle_beta   90.00
_cell.angle_gamma   90.00
#
_symmetry.space_group_name_H-M   'P 1'
#
loop_
_entity.id
_entity.type
_entity.pdbx_description
1 polymer ?
#
loop_
_entity_poly.entity_id
_entity_poly.type
_entity_poly.pdbx_seq_one_letter_code
_entity_poly.pdbx_strand_id
1 'polypeptide(L)'
;YGFWSPWGTAALPVVNVPGGAITLTAEGGIEAALSWTPGSFDYYLVYRNGVAIAKVTEPSHTDAASIGGVRYQVRGCYDNSDNYSLSEAVEITVGTDNVRLYDMERGEWLHFLYDSSAHRSTGLSLSQDIQYVQLSGHTYPVAERSEFKSRALRIACVCADDAERQSLRALLGHLTCCKTPEGNMIIGYPASITENSDDFFSTYSFTIEQIDRKEEINIDS
;
A
#
# COMPACT_ATOMS: atom_id res chain seq x y z
N TYR A 1 -34.11 -23.14 -8.12
CA TYR A 1 -34.00 -21.67 -8.09
C TYR A 1 -33.52 -21.27 -6.69
N GLY A 2 -32.21 -21.03 -6.52
CA GLY A 2 -31.61 -20.56 -5.27
C GLY A 2 -31.67 -19.04 -5.21
N PHE A 3 -32.40 -18.47 -4.25
CA PHE A 3 -32.36 -17.06 -3.94
C PHE A 3 -31.06 -16.76 -3.15
N TRP A 4 -30.17 -16.00 -3.75
CA TRP A 4 -29.07 -15.38 -3.03
C TRP A 4 -29.65 -14.18 -2.25
N SER A 5 -29.68 -14.27 -0.93
CA SER A 5 -29.97 -13.12 -0.11
C SER A 5 -28.77 -12.16 -0.18
N PRO A 6 -28.99 -10.83 -0.34
CA PRO A 6 -27.90 -9.88 -0.23
C PRO A 6 -27.29 -10.00 1.18
N TRP A 7 -25.97 -10.05 1.25
CA TRP A 7 -25.23 -10.04 2.51
C TRP A 7 -25.59 -8.76 3.26
N GLY A 8 -26.50 -8.90 4.22
CA GLY A 8 -26.76 -7.85 5.18
C GLY A 8 -25.48 -7.63 5.97
N THR A 9 -25.04 -6.39 6.11
CA THR A 9 -24.04 -5.99 7.09
C THR A 9 -24.62 -6.26 8.48
N ALA A 10 -24.50 -7.51 8.95
CA ALA A 10 -24.73 -7.81 10.35
C ALA A 10 -23.59 -7.15 11.13
N ALA A 11 -23.88 -6.07 11.84
CA ALA A 11 -22.99 -5.60 12.88
C ALA A 11 -22.77 -6.77 13.84
N LEU A 12 -21.55 -7.31 13.87
CA LEU A 12 -21.20 -8.33 14.85
C LEU A 12 -21.46 -7.75 16.24
N PRO A 13 -22.11 -8.49 17.14
CA PRO A 13 -22.36 -7.98 18.48
C PRO A 13 -21.01 -7.63 19.12
N VAL A 14 -20.91 -6.44 19.66
CA VAL A 14 -19.76 -6.03 20.48
C VAL A 14 -19.82 -6.92 21.72
N VAL A 15 -19.06 -8.01 21.71
CA VAL A 15 -18.95 -8.87 22.89
C VAL A 15 -18.03 -8.14 23.86
N ASN A 16 -18.60 -7.68 24.95
CA ASN A 16 -17.86 -7.04 26.05
C ASN A 16 -17.03 -8.12 26.75
N VAL A 17 -15.79 -8.30 26.34
CA VAL A 17 -14.85 -9.28 26.86
C VAL A 17 -13.98 -8.65 27.96
N PRO A 18 -13.44 -9.44 28.91
CA PRO A 18 -12.68 -8.94 30.07
C PRO A 18 -11.45 -8.05 29.79
N GLY A 19 -11.08 -7.80 28.55
CA GLY A 19 -9.93 -6.94 28.17
C GLY A 19 -10.20 -5.45 28.09
N GLY A 20 -11.46 -5.03 28.19
CA GLY A 20 -11.87 -3.63 28.06
C GLY A 20 -12.28 -3.22 26.64
N ALA A 21 -12.90 -2.06 26.53
CA ALA A 21 -13.30 -1.47 25.25
C ALA A 21 -12.07 -0.86 24.55
N ILE A 22 -11.94 -1.11 23.25
CA ILE A 22 -10.89 -0.49 22.42
C ILE A 22 -11.50 0.74 21.73
N THR A 23 -10.94 1.92 22.03
CA THR A 23 -11.26 3.16 21.32
C THR A 23 -10.13 3.45 20.34
N LEU A 24 -10.41 3.33 19.04
CA LEU A 24 -9.47 3.59 17.96
C LEU A 24 -9.52 5.06 17.55
N THR A 25 -8.35 5.67 17.42
CA THR A 25 -8.15 6.98 16.79
C THR A 25 -7.25 6.77 15.58
N ALA A 26 -7.60 7.39 14.46
CA ALA A 26 -6.84 7.29 13.23
C ALA A 26 -6.67 8.68 12.61
N GLU A 27 -5.45 8.99 12.18
CA GLU A 27 -5.11 10.24 11.50
C GLU A 27 -4.56 9.92 10.10
N GLY A 28 -5.06 10.63 9.09
CA GLY A 28 -4.63 10.50 7.70
C GLY A 28 -3.64 11.60 7.32
N GLY A 29 -2.57 11.18 6.66
CA GLY A 29 -1.54 12.04 6.07
C GLY A 29 -0.98 11.34 4.84
N ILE A 30 0.34 11.31 4.69
CA ILE A 30 1.02 10.45 3.70
C ILE A 30 0.89 8.97 4.06
N GLU A 31 0.60 8.68 5.32
CA GLU A 31 0.34 7.36 5.89
C GLU A 31 -0.81 7.44 6.88
N ALA A 32 -1.34 6.31 7.29
CA ALA A 32 -2.33 6.24 8.34
C ALA A 32 -1.63 6.00 9.69
N ALA A 33 -1.74 6.95 10.61
CA ALA A 33 -1.29 6.79 11.98
C ALA A 33 -2.46 6.35 12.85
N LEU A 34 -2.35 5.17 13.46
CA LEU A 34 -3.37 4.52 14.26
C LEU A 34 -2.91 4.45 15.72
N SER A 35 -3.78 4.78 16.64
CA SER A 35 -3.58 4.60 18.07
C SER A 35 -4.87 4.19 18.74
N TRP A 36 -4.80 3.44 19.83
CA TRP A 36 -5.99 3.00 20.56
C TRP A 36 -5.74 2.89 22.05
N THR A 37 -6.85 2.84 22.80
CA THR A 37 -6.74 2.60 24.24
C THR A 37 -6.17 1.21 24.49
N PRO A 38 -5.09 1.10 25.29
CA PRO A 38 -4.55 -0.21 25.66
C PRO A 38 -5.55 -0.97 26.53
N GLY A 39 -5.58 -2.29 26.34
CA GLY A 39 -6.34 -3.24 27.16
C GLY A 39 -5.47 -4.38 27.65
N SER A 40 -6.04 -5.30 28.41
CA SER A 40 -5.33 -6.50 28.89
C SER A 40 -5.36 -7.60 27.82
N PHE A 41 -4.88 -7.30 26.62
CA PHE A 41 -4.78 -8.23 25.48
C PHE A 41 -3.32 -8.65 25.28
N ASP A 42 -3.11 -9.85 24.77
CA ASP A 42 -1.76 -10.35 24.47
C ASP A 42 -1.23 -9.71 23.17
N TYR A 43 -2.12 -9.46 22.20
CA TYR A 43 -1.81 -8.78 20.97
C TYR A 43 -3.04 -8.12 20.35
N TYR A 44 -2.78 -7.29 19.33
CA TYR A 44 -3.81 -6.62 18.54
C TYR A 44 -3.67 -7.00 17.06
N LEU A 45 -4.79 -7.21 16.40
CA LEU A 45 -4.89 -7.32 14.95
C LEU A 45 -5.44 -6.02 14.38
N VAL A 46 -4.71 -5.44 13.44
CA VAL A 46 -5.13 -4.24 12.72
C VAL A 46 -5.76 -4.65 11.40
N TYR A 47 -6.98 -4.17 11.17
CA TYR A 47 -7.72 -4.43 9.95
C TYR A 47 -7.81 -3.17 9.10
N ARG A 48 -7.55 -3.31 7.79
CA ARG A 48 -7.79 -2.31 6.77
C ARG A 48 -8.81 -2.85 5.77
N ASN A 49 -9.96 -2.15 5.62
CA ASN A 49 -11.06 -2.57 4.75
C ASN A 49 -11.51 -4.02 4.96
N GLY A 50 -11.45 -4.50 6.20
CA GLY A 50 -11.85 -5.86 6.58
C GLY A 50 -10.74 -6.93 6.45
N VAL A 51 -9.55 -6.57 5.95
CA VAL A 51 -8.39 -7.46 5.83
C VAL A 51 -7.42 -7.18 6.97
N ALA A 52 -6.94 -8.23 7.66
CA ALA A 52 -5.93 -8.10 8.70
C ALA A 52 -4.56 -7.82 8.08
N ILE A 53 -3.97 -6.66 8.38
CA ILE A 53 -2.71 -6.18 7.79
C ILE A 53 -1.53 -6.22 8.76
N ALA A 54 -1.79 -6.25 10.08
CA ALA A 54 -0.73 -6.29 11.07
C ALA A 54 -1.18 -7.01 12.35
N LYS A 55 -0.22 -7.68 13.00
CA LYS A 55 -0.31 -8.24 14.37
C LYS A 55 0.73 -7.51 15.21
N VAL A 56 0.30 -6.78 16.23
CA VAL A 56 1.15 -5.92 17.06
C VAL A 56 0.83 -6.10 18.53
N THR A 57 1.80 -5.81 19.39
CA THR A 57 1.62 -5.82 20.86
C THR A 57 1.42 -4.41 21.41
N GLU A 58 1.98 -3.41 20.73
CA GLU A 58 1.83 -2.02 21.11
C GLU A 58 0.46 -1.47 20.68
N PRO A 59 -0.11 -0.51 21.43
CA PRO A 59 -1.42 0.07 21.14
C PRO A 59 -1.35 1.17 20.04
N SER A 60 -0.51 0.95 19.05
CA SER A 60 -0.33 1.84 17.89
C SER A 60 0.18 1.07 16.68
N HIS A 61 -0.12 1.60 15.48
CA HIS A 61 0.38 1.08 14.21
C HIS A 61 0.40 2.18 13.16
N THR A 62 1.40 2.14 12.29
CA THR A 62 1.48 3.04 11.14
C THR A 62 1.35 2.22 9.85
N ASP A 63 0.37 2.56 9.01
CA ASP A 63 0.17 1.93 7.72
C ASP A 63 0.62 2.86 6.59
N ALA A 64 1.85 2.65 6.13
CA ALA A 64 2.42 3.38 5.01
C ALA A 64 1.87 2.90 3.65
N ALA A 65 1.30 1.70 3.57
CA ALA A 65 0.78 1.09 2.34
C ALA A 65 -0.72 1.31 2.14
N SER A 66 -1.24 2.51 2.46
CA SER A 66 -2.64 2.89 2.27
C SER A 66 -2.77 4.16 1.43
N ILE A 67 -3.86 4.30 0.67
CA ILE A 67 -4.17 5.50 -0.12
C ILE A 67 -5.68 5.63 -0.33
N GLY A 68 -6.16 6.89 -0.45
CA GLY A 68 -7.58 7.19 -0.63
C GLY A 68 -8.40 7.04 0.65
N GLY A 69 -9.70 6.79 0.51
CA GLY A 69 -10.60 6.50 1.62
C GLY A 69 -10.37 5.10 2.17
N VAL A 70 -10.02 5.00 3.45
CA VAL A 70 -9.64 3.74 4.11
C VAL A 70 -10.37 3.60 5.42
N ARG A 71 -10.88 2.40 5.69
CA ARG A 71 -11.57 2.05 6.93
C ARG A 71 -10.71 1.13 7.79
N TYR A 72 -10.46 1.54 9.03
CA TYR A 72 -9.68 0.78 10.00
C TYR A 72 -10.53 0.27 11.16
N GLN A 73 -10.16 -0.89 11.68
CA GLN A 73 -10.63 -1.49 12.93
C GLN A 73 -9.47 -2.18 13.64
N VAL A 74 -9.55 -2.30 14.97
CA VAL A 74 -8.56 -3.01 15.78
C VAL A 74 -9.28 -4.05 16.61
N ARG A 75 -8.74 -5.25 16.63
CA ARG A 75 -9.19 -6.39 17.44
C ARG A 75 -8.14 -6.73 18.48
N GLY A 76 -8.46 -6.64 19.76
CA GLY A 76 -7.63 -7.14 20.85
C GLY A 76 -7.88 -8.62 21.07
N CYS A 77 -6.83 -9.42 21.13
CA CYS A 77 -6.86 -10.88 21.16
C CYS A 77 -6.04 -11.45 22.31
N TYR A 78 -6.30 -12.72 22.64
CA TYR A 78 -5.56 -13.50 23.60
C TYR A 78 -4.96 -14.74 22.93
N ASP A 79 -3.75 -15.15 23.34
CA ASP A 79 -3.07 -16.30 22.75
C ASP A 79 -3.79 -17.64 23.03
N ASN A 80 -4.49 -17.73 24.15
CA ASN A 80 -5.10 -18.97 24.61
C ASN A 80 -6.64 -18.91 24.65
N SER A 81 -7.26 -18.02 23.93
CA SER A 81 -8.71 -17.84 23.95
C SER A 81 -9.22 -17.25 22.65
N ASP A 82 -10.35 -17.75 22.16
CA ASP A 82 -11.08 -17.19 21.02
C ASP A 82 -11.83 -15.88 21.36
N ASN A 83 -11.77 -15.46 22.64
CA ASN A 83 -12.35 -14.21 23.05
C ASN A 83 -11.58 -13.01 22.47
N TYR A 84 -12.30 -11.98 22.10
CA TYR A 84 -11.70 -10.75 21.57
C TYR A 84 -12.57 -9.53 21.90
N SER A 85 -11.97 -8.36 21.78
CA SER A 85 -12.68 -7.08 21.74
C SER A 85 -12.41 -6.41 20.41
N LEU A 86 -13.42 -5.78 19.82
CA LEU A 86 -13.31 -5.10 18.53
C LEU A 86 -13.62 -3.61 18.70
N SER A 87 -12.80 -2.74 18.12
CA SER A 87 -13.09 -1.30 18.10
C SER A 87 -14.23 -0.96 17.14
N GLU A 88 -14.84 0.20 17.32
CA GLU A 88 -15.60 0.84 16.26
C GLU A 88 -14.71 1.08 15.05
N ALA A 89 -15.32 1.13 13.86
CA ALA A 89 -14.59 1.42 12.65
C ALA A 89 -14.34 2.93 12.50
N VAL A 90 -13.13 3.29 12.09
CA VAL A 90 -12.75 4.67 11.80
C VAL A 90 -12.40 4.78 10.32
N GLU A 91 -12.97 5.77 9.65
CA GLU A 91 -12.69 6.07 8.24
C GLU A 91 -11.84 7.32 8.15
N ILE A 92 -10.75 7.24 7.40
CA ILE A 92 -9.84 8.37 7.14
C ILE A 92 -9.50 8.44 5.65
N THR A 93 -8.96 9.57 5.24
CA THR A 93 -8.39 9.74 3.90
C THR A 93 -6.87 9.84 4.01
N VAL A 94 -6.17 9.00 3.25
CA VAL A 94 -4.70 8.99 3.14
C VAL A 94 -4.33 9.46 1.74
N GLY A 95 -3.39 10.38 1.64
CA GLY A 95 -2.95 10.92 0.37
C GLY A 95 -1.66 11.70 0.49
N THR A 96 -1.20 12.23 -0.63
CA THR A 96 0.00 13.04 -0.71
C THR A 96 -0.20 14.13 -1.75
N ASP A 97 0.40 15.28 -1.55
CA ASP A 97 0.46 16.39 -2.51
C ASP A 97 1.66 16.27 -3.46
N ASN A 98 2.59 15.36 -3.17
CA ASN A 98 3.80 15.11 -3.96
C ASN A 98 4.01 13.61 -4.16
N VAL A 99 4.89 13.24 -5.11
CA VAL A 99 5.35 11.84 -5.24
C VAL A 99 6.21 11.49 -4.03
N ARG A 100 5.85 10.40 -3.35
CA ARG A 100 6.53 9.92 -2.15
C ARG A 100 6.95 8.48 -2.33
N LEU A 101 8.15 8.17 -1.87
CA LEU A 101 8.74 6.83 -1.86
C LEU A 101 8.94 6.38 -0.42
N TYR A 102 8.46 5.19 -0.12
CA TYR A 102 8.64 4.53 1.17
C TYR A 102 9.44 3.25 0.96
N ASP A 103 10.61 3.17 1.60
CA ASP A 103 11.39 1.95 1.66
C ASP A 103 10.75 1.01 2.70
N MET A 104 10.08 -0.02 2.24
CA MET A 104 9.32 -0.94 3.10
C MET A 104 10.23 -1.87 3.91
N GLU A 105 11.49 -2.03 3.53
CA GLU A 105 12.46 -2.86 4.25
C GLU A 105 13.10 -2.09 5.39
N ARG A 106 13.31 -0.77 5.20
CA ARG A 106 13.87 0.12 6.24
C ARG A 106 12.81 0.78 7.10
N GLY A 107 11.58 0.85 6.62
CA GLY A 107 10.51 1.56 7.30
C GLY A 107 10.65 3.08 7.24
N GLU A 108 11.20 3.62 6.15
CA GLU A 108 11.56 5.03 6.04
C GLU A 108 10.97 5.67 4.77
N TRP A 109 10.47 6.91 4.92
CA TRP A 109 10.11 7.77 3.80
C TRP A 109 11.35 8.45 3.24
N LEU A 110 11.52 8.40 1.91
CA LEU A 110 12.52 9.20 1.23
C LEU A 110 11.96 10.59 0.97
N HIS A 111 12.75 11.59 1.32
CA HIS A 111 12.47 12.98 1.07
C HIS A 111 13.42 13.49 0.00
N PHE A 112 12.87 14.15 -1.01
CA PHE A 112 13.62 14.83 -2.06
C PHE A 112 13.31 16.31 -2.01
N LEU A 113 14.33 17.14 -2.16
CA LEU A 113 14.16 18.59 -2.18
C LEU A 113 13.33 19.03 -3.40
N TYR A 114 13.54 18.33 -4.52
CA TYR A 114 12.79 18.52 -5.76
C TYR A 114 12.14 17.20 -6.12
N ASP A 115 10.82 17.12 -6.01
CA ASP A 115 10.09 15.93 -6.39
C ASP A 115 9.81 15.89 -7.90
N SER A 116 9.43 14.69 -8.37
CA SER A 116 9.15 14.46 -9.78
C SER A 116 7.93 15.22 -10.30
N SER A 117 7.04 15.70 -9.45
CA SER A 117 5.85 16.44 -9.87
C SER A 117 6.22 17.81 -10.43
N ALA A 118 7.26 18.44 -9.90
CA ALA A 118 7.79 19.69 -10.41
C ALA A 118 8.32 19.55 -11.85
N HIS A 119 8.78 18.37 -12.22
CA HIS A 119 9.30 18.07 -13.55
C HIS A 119 8.29 17.39 -14.49
N ARG A 120 7.06 17.10 -14.03
CA ARG A 120 5.96 16.47 -14.81
C ARG A 120 6.36 15.20 -15.55
N SER A 121 7.31 14.45 -15.04
CA SER A 121 7.85 13.25 -15.68
C SER A 121 7.42 11.93 -15.04
N THR A 122 6.49 11.98 -14.10
CA THR A 122 5.87 10.80 -13.51
C THR A 122 4.80 10.27 -14.46
N GLY A 123 4.90 9.02 -14.86
CA GLY A 123 3.98 8.40 -15.80
C GLY A 123 3.50 7.04 -15.34
N LEU A 124 2.17 6.87 -15.20
CA LEU A 124 1.56 5.56 -14.97
C LEU A 124 1.35 4.84 -16.31
N SER A 125 1.91 3.64 -16.44
CA SER A 125 1.70 2.74 -17.56
C SER A 125 0.83 1.56 -17.12
N LEU A 126 -0.20 1.29 -17.91
CA LEU A 126 -1.06 0.11 -17.75
C LEU A 126 -0.98 -0.68 -19.05
N SER A 127 -0.62 -1.93 -18.98
CA SER A 127 -0.56 -2.80 -20.15
C SER A 127 -1.15 -4.18 -19.85
N GLN A 128 -1.66 -4.79 -20.91
CA GLN A 128 -2.11 -6.18 -20.92
C GLN A 128 -1.57 -6.81 -22.19
N ASP A 129 -1.00 -7.99 -22.08
CA ASP A 129 -0.53 -8.72 -23.25
C ASP A 129 -1.71 -9.27 -24.04
N ILE A 130 -1.76 -8.90 -25.33
CA ILE A 130 -2.79 -9.33 -26.28
C ILE A 130 -2.07 -9.85 -27.51
N GLN A 131 -2.25 -11.14 -27.80
CA GLN A 131 -1.72 -11.79 -28.99
C GLN A 131 -2.81 -11.90 -30.05
N TYR A 132 -2.47 -11.59 -31.29
CA TYR A 132 -3.36 -11.73 -32.43
C TYR A 132 -2.93 -12.95 -33.26
N VAL A 133 -3.79 -13.96 -33.32
CA VAL A 133 -3.54 -15.18 -34.09
C VAL A 133 -4.39 -15.17 -35.36
N GLN A 134 -3.75 -15.27 -36.53
CA GLN A 134 -4.43 -15.34 -37.79
C GLN A 134 -4.76 -16.80 -38.09
N LEU A 135 -6.06 -17.11 -38.12
CA LEU A 135 -6.55 -18.44 -38.42
C LEU A 135 -7.01 -18.52 -39.88
N SER A 136 -6.72 -19.64 -40.54
CA SER A 136 -7.20 -19.90 -41.92
C SER A 136 -8.73 -19.91 -41.97
N GLY A 137 -9.29 -19.18 -42.94
CA GLY A 137 -10.74 -19.04 -43.12
C GLY A 137 -11.37 -17.87 -42.32
N HIS A 138 -10.62 -17.15 -41.55
CA HIS A 138 -11.08 -15.93 -40.86
C HIS A 138 -10.65 -14.68 -41.60
N THR A 139 -11.55 -13.71 -41.73
CA THR A 139 -11.23 -12.39 -42.35
C THR A 139 -10.38 -11.52 -41.44
N TYR A 140 -10.51 -11.67 -40.10
CA TYR A 140 -9.78 -10.94 -39.09
C TYR A 140 -9.10 -11.90 -38.10
N PRO A 141 -7.96 -11.49 -37.50
CA PRO A 141 -7.30 -12.32 -36.50
C PRO A 141 -8.14 -12.48 -35.23
N VAL A 142 -7.97 -13.59 -34.55
CA VAL A 142 -8.54 -13.84 -33.24
C VAL A 142 -7.58 -13.29 -32.19
N ALA A 143 -8.11 -12.53 -31.21
CA ALA A 143 -7.32 -11.96 -30.13
C ALA A 143 -7.33 -12.91 -28.92
N GLU A 144 -6.16 -13.32 -28.48
CA GLU A 144 -5.94 -14.01 -27.20
C GLU A 144 -5.41 -12.99 -26.18
N ARG A 145 -6.07 -12.91 -25.04
CA ARG A 145 -5.68 -11.99 -23.96
C ARG A 145 -5.07 -12.76 -22.81
N SER A 146 -3.88 -12.32 -22.37
CA SER A 146 -3.31 -12.79 -21.12
C SER A 146 -4.16 -12.29 -19.93
N GLU A 147 -4.24 -13.07 -18.87
CA GLU A 147 -4.83 -12.64 -17.60
C GLU A 147 -3.91 -11.65 -16.86
N PHE A 148 -2.62 -11.67 -17.19
CA PHE A 148 -1.65 -10.77 -16.59
C PHE A 148 -1.84 -9.33 -17.07
N LYS A 149 -1.93 -8.44 -16.10
CA LYS A 149 -1.91 -6.99 -16.31
C LYS A 149 -0.65 -6.45 -15.67
N SER A 150 0.10 -5.66 -16.42
CA SER A 150 1.24 -4.92 -15.89
C SER A 150 0.81 -3.49 -15.56
N ARG A 151 1.22 -3.03 -14.41
CA ARG A 151 1.06 -1.66 -13.95
C ARG A 151 2.42 -1.16 -13.47
N ALA A 152 2.92 -0.14 -14.10
CA ALA A 152 4.23 0.41 -13.81
C ALA A 152 4.17 1.93 -13.66
N LEU A 153 4.95 2.46 -12.73
CA LEU A 153 5.11 3.90 -12.51
C LEU A 153 6.54 4.29 -12.83
N ARG A 154 6.69 5.14 -13.85
CA ARG A 154 7.96 5.80 -14.14
C ARG A 154 8.08 7.05 -13.30
N ILE A 155 9.21 7.20 -12.64
CA ILE A 155 9.53 8.30 -11.75
C ILE A 155 10.80 8.97 -12.26
N ALA A 156 10.82 10.30 -12.21
CA ALA A 156 12.06 11.07 -12.36
C ALA A 156 12.12 12.07 -11.20
N CYS A 157 13.27 12.19 -10.57
CA CYS A 157 13.50 13.09 -9.45
C CYS A 157 14.88 13.73 -9.55
N VAL A 158 15.07 14.81 -8.81
CA VAL A 158 16.34 15.52 -8.67
C VAL A 158 16.77 15.37 -7.23
N CYS A 159 17.99 14.91 -6.99
CA CYS A 159 18.59 14.86 -5.68
C CYS A 159 19.41 16.14 -5.43
N ALA A 160 19.19 16.75 -4.27
CA ALA A 160 19.86 18.00 -3.91
C ALA A 160 21.27 17.77 -3.37
N ASP A 161 21.48 16.64 -2.66
CA ASP A 161 22.74 16.34 -1.98
C ASP A 161 23.14 14.86 -2.09
N ASP A 162 24.28 14.53 -1.54
CA ASP A 162 24.81 13.17 -1.56
C ASP A 162 24.02 12.20 -0.67
N ALA A 163 23.37 12.68 0.39
CA ALA A 163 22.57 11.83 1.27
C ALA A 163 21.30 11.37 0.56
N GLU A 164 20.59 12.27 -0.14
CA GLU A 164 19.46 11.91 -0.99
C GLU A 164 19.85 10.93 -2.09
N ARG A 165 21.02 11.14 -2.74
CA ARG A 165 21.55 10.23 -3.77
C ARG A 165 21.81 8.84 -3.22
N GLN A 166 22.45 8.73 -2.06
CA GLN A 166 22.72 7.46 -1.42
C GLN A 166 21.42 6.74 -1.00
N SER A 167 20.48 7.47 -0.44
CA SER A 167 19.16 6.94 -0.07
C SER A 167 18.42 6.40 -1.28
N LEU A 168 18.44 7.12 -2.41
CA LEU A 168 17.80 6.67 -3.65
C LEU A 168 18.49 5.43 -4.24
N ARG A 169 19.82 5.41 -4.29
CA ARG A 169 20.58 4.24 -4.76
C ARG A 169 20.35 3.01 -3.90
N ALA A 170 20.16 3.21 -2.61
CA ALA A 170 19.88 2.13 -1.68
C ALA A 170 18.50 1.50 -1.84
N LEU A 171 17.55 2.16 -2.53
CA LEU A 171 16.27 1.55 -2.91
C LEU A 171 16.39 0.44 -3.96
N LEU A 172 17.53 0.37 -4.67
CA LEU A 172 17.69 -0.64 -5.71
C LEU A 172 17.60 -2.04 -5.12
N GLY A 173 16.59 -2.79 -5.53
CA GLY A 173 16.29 -4.12 -5.03
C GLY A 173 15.50 -4.16 -3.71
N HIS A 174 15.18 -3.01 -3.09
CA HIS A 174 14.29 -2.95 -1.93
C HIS A 174 12.82 -2.85 -2.36
N LEU A 175 11.96 -3.49 -1.58
CA LEU A 175 10.52 -3.34 -1.77
C LEU A 175 10.11 -1.91 -1.43
N THR A 176 9.55 -1.23 -2.41
CA THR A 176 9.25 0.20 -2.33
C THR A 176 7.77 0.46 -2.59
N CYS A 177 7.14 1.26 -1.75
CA CYS A 177 5.81 1.80 -1.98
C CYS A 177 5.96 3.23 -2.54
N CYS A 178 5.37 3.48 -3.70
CA CYS A 178 5.31 4.81 -4.28
C CYS A 178 3.87 5.33 -4.28
N LYS A 179 3.67 6.55 -3.79
CA LYS A 179 2.40 7.27 -3.81
C LYS A 179 2.50 8.52 -4.66
N THR A 180 1.42 8.82 -5.38
CA THR A 180 1.34 10.01 -6.22
C THR A 180 0.17 10.92 -5.82
N PRO A 181 0.23 12.23 -6.14
CA PRO A 181 -0.85 13.18 -5.85
C PRO A 181 -2.19 12.80 -6.46
N GLU A 182 -2.17 12.09 -7.59
CA GLU A 182 -3.37 11.64 -8.29
C GLU A 182 -4.06 10.44 -7.60
N GLY A 183 -3.56 10.04 -6.42
CA GLY A 183 -4.12 8.93 -5.68
C GLY A 183 -3.69 7.55 -6.18
N ASN A 184 -2.59 7.46 -6.95
CA ASN A 184 -2.02 6.17 -7.31
C ASN A 184 -1.04 5.70 -6.24
N MET A 185 -1.09 4.40 -5.98
CA MET A 185 -0.09 3.71 -5.16
C MET A 185 0.40 2.48 -5.92
N ILE A 186 1.71 2.30 -5.95
CA ILE A 186 2.38 1.13 -6.53
C ILE A 186 3.35 0.57 -5.51
N ILE A 187 3.33 -0.74 -5.34
CA ILE A 187 4.29 -1.47 -4.50
C ILE A 187 5.06 -2.43 -5.39
N GLY A 188 6.38 -2.32 -5.40
CA GLY A 188 7.25 -3.12 -6.23
C GLY A 188 8.73 -2.82 -6.00
N TYR A 189 9.56 -3.36 -6.87
CA TYR A 189 11.00 -3.16 -6.80
C TYR A 189 11.48 -2.21 -7.89
N PRO A 190 12.24 -1.14 -7.57
CA PRO A 190 13.00 -0.41 -8.58
C PRO A 190 14.13 -1.33 -9.09
N ALA A 191 14.02 -1.77 -10.34
CA ALA A 191 14.96 -2.73 -10.94
C ALA A 191 16.24 -2.07 -11.47
N SER A 192 16.14 -0.80 -11.86
CA SER A 192 17.26 -0.02 -12.37
C SER A 192 17.04 1.47 -12.07
N ILE A 193 18.12 2.16 -11.73
CA ILE A 193 18.12 3.61 -11.51
C ILE A 193 19.11 4.21 -12.49
N THR A 194 18.66 5.09 -13.36
CA THR A 194 19.50 5.81 -14.31
C THR A 194 19.79 7.20 -13.76
N GLU A 195 21.07 7.53 -13.68
CA GLU A 195 21.54 8.85 -13.27
C GLU A 195 22.02 9.62 -14.52
N ASN A 196 21.54 10.84 -14.66
CA ASN A 196 22.02 11.80 -15.63
C ASN A 196 22.54 13.02 -14.86
N SER A 197 23.83 13.29 -14.97
CA SER A 197 24.47 14.40 -14.28
C SER A 197 24.73 15.54 -15.25
N ASP A 198 24.25 16.72 -14.90
CA ASP A 198 24.64 18.00 -15.49
C ASP A 198 25.56 18.77 -14.53
N ASP A 199 26.09 19.91 -14.97
CA ASP A 199 27.06 20.69 -14.19
C ASP A 199 26.53 21.19 -12.83
N PHE A 200 25.21 21.24 -12.65
CA PHE A 200 24.56 21.83 -11.48
C PHE A 200 23.74 20.85 -10.63
N PHE A 201 23.20 19.77 -11.22
CA PHE A 201 22.37 18.80 -10.51
C PHE A 201 22.35 17.43 -11.22
N SER A 202 22.02 16.40 -10.45
CA SER A 202 21.82 15.06 -11.02
C SER A 202 20.33 14.72 -11.04
N THR A 203 19.87 14.28 -12.21
CA THR A 203 18.51 13.76 -12.40
C THR A 203 18.53 12.23 -12.35
N TYR A 204 17.58 11.65 -11.65
CA TYR A 204 17.42 10.22 -11.55
C TYR A 204 16.11 9.80 -12.18
N SER A 205 16.13 8.70 -12.92
CA SER A 205 14.91 8.10 -13.46
C SER A 205 14.91 6.60 -13.24
N PHE A 206 13.73 6.07 -12.88
CA PHE A 206 13.52 4.65 -12.65
C PHE A 206 12.05 4.28 -12.82
N THR A 207 11.77 2.99 -12.85
CA THR A 207 10.42 2.45 -12.97
C THR A 207 10.19 1.46 -11.83
N ILE A 208 9.03 1.54 -11.19
CA ILE A 208 8.55 0.55 -10.23
C ILE A 208 7.39 -0.19 -10.90
N GLU A 209 7.51 -1.50 -11.00
CA GLU A 209 6.44 -2.37 -11.49
C GLU A 209 5.65 -2.93 -10.32
N GLN A 210 4.32 -2.87 -10.42
CA GLN A 210 3.43 -3.42 -9.43
C GLN A 210 3.61 -4.93 -9.31
N ILE A 211 3.85 -5.40 -8.10
CA ILE A 211 3.87 -6.83 -7.80
C ILE A 211 2.55 -7.26 -7.15
N ASP A 212 2.21 -8.53 -7.30
CA ASP A 212 1.14 -9.15 -6.52
C ASP A 212 1.66 -9.43 -5.10
N ARG A 213 1.06 -8.76 -4.13
CA ARG A 213 1.43 -8.88 -2.72
C ARG A 213 0.19 -9.19 -1.89
N LYS A 214 0.24 -10.30 -1.17
CA LYS A 214 -0.74 -10.56 -0.11
C LYS A 214 -0.38 -9.68 1.08
N GLU A 215 -1.26 -8.71 1.38
CA GLU A 215 -1.14 -7.87 2.58
C GLU A 215 -1.75 -8.54 3.81
N GLU A 216 -2.62 -9.53 3.58
CA GLU A 216 -3.24 -10.30 4.64
C GLU A 216 -2.20 -11.11 5.42
N ILE A 217 -2.14 -10.86 6.72
CA ILE A 217 -1.31 -11.67 7.61
C ILE A 217 -2.01 -12.99 7.92
N ASN A 218 -1.24 -14.08 8.02
CA ASN A 218 -1.76 -15.34 8.49
C ASN A 218 -2.00 -15.24 10.02
N ILE A 219 -3.26 -15.29 10.42
CA ILE A 219 -3.68 -15.14 11.83
C ILE A 219 -3.47 -16.43 12.60
N ASP A 220 -3.38 -17.56 11.88
CA ASP A 220 -3.30 -18.91 12.45
C ASP A 220 -1.86 -19.38 12.76
N SER A 221 -0.86 -18.50 12.63
CA SER A 221 0.55 -18.83 12.89
C SER A 221 1.05 -18.33 14.23
#